data_dc9730e5e956d5cbd33f4b57ee297cb8
#
_entry.id   dc9730e5e956d5cbd33f4b57ee297cb8
#
_cell.length_a   1.000
_cell.length_b   1.000
_cell.length_c   1.000
_cell.angle_alpha   90.00
_cell.angle_beta   90.00
_cell.angle_gamma   90.00
#
_symmetry.space_group_name_H-M   'P 1'
#
loop_
_entity.id
_entity.type
_entity.pdbx_description
1 polymer ?
#
loop_
_entity_poly.entity_id
_entity_poly.type
_entity_poly.pdbx_seq_one_letter_code
_entity_poly.pdbx_strand_id
1 'polypeptide(L)'
;TTLDGKTFFKSNLTTPESLDLFRMMAEAVSNGMTHLIMEVSSQAYLTKRVYGLTFDVGVFLNISPDHIGPIEHPTFEDYFYHKRLLLKNSQAVIVNSGMNHFDFVAEEVADKDHDFYGKDSENTVKHSSGFSFKAKGKLAGDYDIQLIGDFNQDNAMAAGLACLRLGASLEDIKKGIAQTSVPGRMEILTQANGAKVFVDYAHNGDSLDKLLQVVTDHQKGKI
;
A
#
# COMPACT_ATOMS: atom_id res chain seq x y z
N THR A 1 -7.34 4.46 -11.47
CA THR A 1 -6.68 4.78 -12.75
C THR A 1 -5.78 3.64 -13.16
N THR A 2 -5.81 3.28 -14.41
CA THR A 2 -4.96 2.23 -15.00
C THR A 2 -4.04 2.88 -16.04
N LEU A 3 -2.80 2.42 -16.11
CA LEU A 3 -1.82 2.77 -17.14
C LEU A 3 -1.33 1.50 -17.81
N ASP A 4 -1.42 1.43 -19.13
CA ASP A 4 -0.98 0.28 -19.94
C ASP A 4 0.38 0.51 -20.63
N GLY A 5 1.13 1.49 -20.18
CA GLY A 5 2.40 1.94 -20.78
C GLY A 5 2.26 3.05 -21.81
N LYS A 6 1.06 3.34 -22.29
CA LYS A 6 0.79 4.42 -23.26
C LYS A 6 -0.36 5.31 -22.86
N THR A 7 -1.43 4.72 -22.33
CA THR A 7 -2.70 5.41 -22.09
C THR A 7 -3.10 5.30 -20.63
N PHE A 8 -3.52 6.45 -20.06
CA PHE A 8 -4.19 6.49 -18.76
C PHE A 8 -5.70 6.42 -18.97
N PHE A 9 -6.37 5.55 -18.25
CA PHE A 9 -7.82 5.48 -18.26
C PHE A 9 -8.41 5.25 -16.87
N LYS A 10 -9.65 5.69 -16.68
CA LYS A 10 -10.34 5.54 -15.40
C LYS A 10 -10.71 4.08 -15.18
N SER A 11 -10.33 3.54 -14.03
CA SER A 11 -10.77 2.22 -13.58
C SER A 11 -12.18 2.31 -12.98
N ASN A 12 -13.04 1.38 -13.31
CA ASN A 12 -14.38 1.29 -12.73
C ASN A 12 -14.39 0.46 -11.44
N LEU A 13 -13.42 -0.43 -11.28
CA LEU A 13 -13.23 -1.30 -10.13
C LEU A 13 -11.79 -1.19 -9.64
N THR A 14 -11.58 -1.43 -8.36
CA THR A 14 -10.22 -1.53 -7.76
C THR A 14 -9.42 -2.62 -8.47
N THR A 15 -9.98 -3.82 -8.60
CA THR A 15 -9.45 -4.91 -9.40
C THR A 15 -10.43 -5.16 -10.57
N PRO A 16 -10.01 -5.05 -11.83
CA PRO A 16 -10.86 -5.31 -13.00
C PRO A 16 -11.45 -6.73 -13.02
N GLU A 17 -12.52 -6.93 -13.77
CA GLU A 17 -13.04 -8.26 -14.08
C GLU A 17 -12.00 -9.07 -14.89
N SER A 18 -12.03 -10.42 -14.75
CA SER A 18 -10.98 -11.30 -15.29
C SER A 18 -10.65 -11.03 -16.76
N LEU A 19 -11.63 -10.98 -17.62
CA LEU A 19 -11.40 -10.79 -19.06
C LEU A 19 -10.76 -9.43 -19.37
N ASP A 20 -11.21 -8.37 -18.69
CA ASP A 20 -10.64 -7.04 -18.83
C ASP A 20 -9.21 -7.00 -18.28
N LEU A 21 -8.96 -7.62 -17.13
CA LEU A 21 -7.63 -7.69 -16.53
C LEU A 21 -6.63 -8.37 -17.48
N PHE A 22 -6.95 -9.55 -17.99
CA PHE A 22 -6.06 -10.27 -18.90
C PHE A 22 -5.85 -9.53 -20.23
N ARG A 23 -6.89 -8.87 -20.78
CA ARG A 23 -6.76 -8.00 -21.94
C ARG A 23 -5.82 -6.83 -21.68
N MET A 24 -6.00 -6.12 -20.58
CA MET A 24 -5.15 -5.00 -20.17
C MET A 24 -3.69 -5.44 -19.99
N MET A 25 -3.46 -6.61 -19.38
CA MET A 25 -2.11 -7.18 -19.24
C MET A 25 -1.47 -7.48 -20.59
N ALA A 26 -2.22 -8.07 -21.54
CA ALA A 26 -1.73 -8.34 -22.89
C ALA A 26 -1.39 -7.04 -23.64
N GLU A 27 -2.22 -6.02 -23.52
CA GLU A 27 -1.97 -4.69 -24.09
C GLU A 27 -0.72 -4.04 -23.45
N ALA A 28 -0.57 -4.11 -22.13
CA ALA A 28 0.59 -3.58 -21.43
C ALA A 28 1.89 -4.26 -21.88
N VAL A 29 1.89 -5.58 -22.01
CA VAL A 29 3.04 -6.33 -22.54
C VAL A 29 3.37 -5.91 -23.98
N SER A 30 2.37 -5.77 -24.84
CA SER A 30 2.59 -5.31 -26.23
C SER A 30 3.08 -3.87 -26.32
N ASN A 31 2.83 -3.06 -25.28
CA ASN A 31 3.35 -1.70 -25.11
C ASN A 31 4.76 -1.65 -24.49
N GLY A 32 5.36 -2.80 -24.16
CA GLY A 32 6.71 -2.92 -23.61
C GLY A 32 6.78 -2.83 -22.08
N MET A 33 5.65 -2.94 -21.37
CA MET A 33 5.66 -3.00 -19.91
C MET A 33 6.25 -4.33 -19.42
N THR A 34 7.10 -4.26 -18.41
CA THR A 34 7.80 -5.42 -17.83
C THR A 34 7.32 -5.77 -16.43
N HIS A 35 6.62 -4.87 -15.76
CA HIS A 35 6.13 -5.02 -14.40
C HIS A 35 4.66 -4.62 -14.31
N LEU A 36 3.89 -5.39 -13.55
CA LEU A 36 2.52 -5.08 -13.19
C LEU A 36 2.47 -4.76 -11.69
N ILE A 37 1.92 -3.59 -11.35
CA ILE A 37 1.57 -3.23 -9.97
C ILE A 37 0.07 -3.06 -9.92
N MET A 38 -0.60 -3.80 -9.04
CA MET A 38 -2.05 -3.73 -8.94
C MET A 38 -2.51 -3.87 -7.49
N GLU A 39 -3.62 -3.22 -7.19
CA GLU A 39 -4.36 -3.44 -5.96
C GLU A 39 -5.30 -4.63 -6.15
N VAL A 40 -5.21 -5.62 -5.24
CA VAL A 40 -6.05 -6.82 -5.27
C VAL A 40 -7.00 -6.77 -4.07
N SER A 41 -8.27 -6.48 -4.35
CA SER A 41 -9.30 -6.46 -3.32
C SER A 41 -9.67 -7.86 -2.85
N SER A 42 -10.24 -7.98 -1.64
CA SER A 42 -10.81 -9.23 -1.14
C SER A 42 -11.91 -9.77 -2.07
N GLN A 43 -12.71 -8.86 -2.64
CA GLN A 43 -13.73 -9.16 -3.64
C GLN A 43 -13.14 -9.80 -4.90
N ALA A 44 -11.91 -9.43 -5.29
CA ALA A 44 -11.26 -10.03 -6.46
C ALA A 44 -10.98 -11.52 -6.28
N TYR A 45 -10.71 -11.96 -5.05
CA TYR A 45 -10.60 -13.38 -4.72
C TYR A 45 -11.97 -14.05 -4.61
N LEU A 46 -12.94 -13.42 -3.94
CA LEU A 46 -14.30 -13.93 -3.81
C LEU A 46 -14.94 -14.18 -5.20
N THR A 47 -14.79 -13.23 -6.11
CA THR A 47 -15.36 -13.30 -7.48
C THR A 47 -14.40 -13.88 -8.53
N LYS A 48 -13.25 -14.41 -8.10
CA LYS A 48 -12.23 -15.07 -8.97
C LYS A 48 -11.65 -14.19 -10.07
N ARG A 49 -11.59 -12.86 -9.89
CA ARG A 49 -11.06 -11.92 -10.89
C ARG A 49 -9.59 -12.14 -11.21
N VAL A 50 -8.82 -12.62 -10.23
CA VAL A 50 -7.38 -12.92 -10.35
C VAL A 50 -7.09 -14.42 -10.48
N TYR A 51 -8.11 -15.24 -10.82
CA TYR A 51 -7.92 -16.67 -11.00
C TYR A 51 -6.91 -16.95 -12.13
N GLY A 52 -5.94 -17.83 -11.85
CA GLY A 52 -4.87 -18.17 -12.79
C GLY A 52 -3.65 -17.23 -12.74
N LEU A 53 -3.69 -16.15 -11.96
CA LEU A 53 -2.51 -15.32 -11.70
C LEU A 53 -1.76 -15.83 -10.47
N THR A 54 -0.44 -15.67 -10.48
CA THR A 54 0.45 -15.79 -9.31
C THR A 54 1.31 -14.54 -9.27
N PHE A 55 1.45 -13.91 -8.12
CA PHE A 55 2.24 -12.71 -7.95
C PHE A 55 3.66 -13.04 -7.49
N ASP A 56 4.66 -12.34 -8.02
CA ASP A 56 6.04 -12.48 -7.53
C ASP A 56 6.15 -11.95 -6.11
N VAL A 57 5.51 -10.81 -5.82
CA VAL A 57 5.49 -10.19 -4.49
C VAL A 57 4.08 -9.78 -4.10
N GLY A 58 3.61 -10.28 -2.96
CA GLY A 58 2.37 -9.83 -2.31
C GLY A 58 2.69 -8.91 -1.13
N VAL A 59 2.03 -7.75 -1.05
CA VAL A 59 2.22 -6.79 0.04
C VAL A 59 0.95 -6.70 0.87
N PHE A 60 1.04 -7.00 2.17
CA PHE A 60 -0.06 -6.96 3.11
C PHE A 60 0.18 -5.88 4.16
N LEU A 61 -0.53 -4.74 4.03
CA LEU A 61 -0.27 -3.53 4.80
C LEU A 61 -0.98 -3.54 6.15
N ASN A 62 -2.29 -3.80 6.13
CA ASN A 62 -3.14 -3.80 7.33
C ASN A 62 -4.47 -4.51 7.07
N ILE A 63 -5.18 -4.76 8.16
CA ILE A 63 -6.56 -5.25 8.15
C ILE A 63 -7.34 -4.60 9.30
N SER A 64 -8.52 -4.10 9.00
CA SER A 64 -9.51 -3.64 9.96
C SER A 64 -10.90 -4.04 9.46
N PRO A 65 -11.92 -4.11 10.33
CA PRO A 65 -13.28 -4.37 9.90
C PRO A 65 -13.75 -3.35 8.86
N ASP A 66 -13.96 -3.83 7.64
CA ASP A 66 -14.43 -3.06 6.50
C ASP A 66 -15.09 -4.03 5.50
N HIS A 67 -15.80 -3.53 4.52
CA HIS A 67 -16.43 -4.36 3.48
C HIS A 67 -17.33 -5.50 4.02
N ILE A 68 -17.99 -5.28 5.17
CA ILE A 68 -18.92 -6.24 5.78
C ILE A 68 -20.34 -5.80 5.44
N GLY A 69 -21.05 -6.62 4.68
CA GLY A 69 -22.41 -6.30 4.25
C GLY A 69 -23.01 -7.38 3.36
N PRO A 70 -24.31 -7.27 3.05
CA PRO A 70 -25.04 -8.33 2.34
C PRO A 70 -24.60 -8.57 0.89
N ILE A 71 -23.89 -7.62 0.28
CA ILE A 71 -23.40 -7.70 -1.11
C ILE A 71 -21.87 -7.78 -1.20
N GLU A 72 -21.18 -7.78 -0.05
CA GLU A 72 -19.72 -7.89 0.04
C GLU A 72 -19.35 -9.16 0.81
N HIS A 73 -18.80 -9.02 2.01
CA HIS A 73 -18.47 -10.15 2.87
C HIS A 73 -19.48 -10.27 4.01
N PRO A 74 -20.04 -11.47 4.29
CA PRO A 74 -21.03 -11.63 5.34
C PRO A 74 -20.47 -11.40 6.75
N THR A 75 -19.19 -11.66 6.97
CA THR A 75 -18.50 -11.48 8.25
C THR A 75 -17.06 -10.98 8.06
N PHE A 76 -16.46 -10.51 9.16
CA PHE A 76 -15.04 -10.13 9.16
C PHE A 76 -14.13 -11.32 8.84
N GLU A 77 -14.45 -12.51 9.33
CA GLU A 77 -13.64 -13.73 9.09
C GLU A 77 -13.63 -14.07 7.60
N ASP A 78 -14.76 -13.94 6.90
CA ASP A 78 -14.86 -14.15 5.47
C ASP A 78 -14.05 -13.09 4.70
N TYR A 79 -14.19 -11.82 5.08
CA TYR A 79 -13.39 -10.72 4.53
C TYR A 79 -11.89 -10.98 4.72
N PHE A 80 -11.46 -11.28 5.94
CA PHE A 80 -10.08 -11.55 6.28
C PHE A 80 -9.53 -12.79 5.55
N TYR A 81 -10.33 -13.85 5.46
CA TYR A 81 -9.96 -15.03 4.69
C TYR A 81 -9.65 -14.69 3.23
N HIS A 82 -10.54 -14.00 2.53
CA HIS A 82 -10.35 -13.64 1.13
C HIS A 82 -9.19 -12.66 0.94
N LYS A 83 -8.99 -11.72 1.85
CA LYS A 83 -7.86 -10.79 1.79
C LYS A 83 -6.50 -11.50 1.93
N ARG A 84 -6.41 -12.52 2.79
CA ARG A 84 -5.20 -13.34 2.99
C ARG A 84 -4.89 -14.28 1.83
N LEU A 85 -5.82 -14.52 0.91
CA LEU A 85 -5.53 -15.32 -0.28
C LEU A 85 -4.42 -14.71 -1.14
N LEU A 86 -4.17 -13.39 -1.05
CA LEU A 86 -3.01 -12.75 -1.66
C LEU A 86 -1.69 -13.37 -1.17
N LEU A 87 -1.59 -13.66 0.12
CA LEU A 87 -0.39 -14.26 0.71
C LEU A 87 -0.13 -15.66 0.13
N LYS A 88 -1.18 -16.47 -0.04
CA LYS A 88 -1.08 -17.80 -0.66
C LYS A 88 -0.75 -17.71 -2.15
N ASN A 89 -1.27 -16.69 -2.82
CA ASN A 89 -1.15 -16.49 -4.27
C ASN A 89 0.13 -15.72 -4.68
N SER A 90 1.05 -15.48 -3.74
CA SER A 90 2.32 -14.78 -3.98
C SER A 90 3.51 -15.70 -3.69
N GLN A 91 4.58 -15.54 -4.48
CA GLN A 91 5.84 -16.29 -4.27
C GLN A 91 6.57 -15.79 -3.03
N ALA A 92 6.71 -14.48 -2.91
CA ALA A 92 7.25 -13.81 -1.74
C ALA A 92 6.23 -12.84 -1.16
N VAL A 93 6.30 -12.55 0.15
CA VAL A 93 5.36 -11.67 0.81
C VAL A 93 6.05 -10.63 1.68
N ILE A 94 5.44 -9.44 1.76
CA ILE A 94 5.87 -8.36 2.64
C ILE A 94 4.69 -8.04 3.56
N VAL A 95 4.89 -8.12 4.87
CA VAL A 95 3.82 -8.00 5.85
C VAL A 95 4.17 -6.98 6.92
N ASN A 96 3.24 -6.10 7.25
CA ASN A 96 3.39 -5.14 8.33
C ASN A 96 3.23 -5.83 9.69
N SER A 97 4.29 -5.87 10.49
CA SER A 97 4.26 -6.45 11.84
C SER A 97 3.47 -5.63 12.87
N GLY A 98 3.17 -4.36 12.55
CA GLY A 98 2.34 -3.50 13.38
C GLY A 98 0.84 -3.60 13.12
N MET A 99 0.38 -4.45 12.18
CA MET A 99 -1.02 -4.58 11.86
C MET A 99 -1.80 -5.46 12.85
N ASN A 100 -3.12 -5.30 12.88
CA ASN A 100 -3.99 -6.22 13.60
C ASN A 100 -3.87 -7.65 13.03
N HIS A 101 -3.98 -8.66 13.90
CA HIS A 101 -3.88 -10.09 13.52
C HIS A 101 -2.53 -10.49 12.90
N PHE A 102 -1.45 -9.75 13.20
CA PHE A 102 -0.13 -10.04 12.67
C PHE A 102 0.34 -11.46 13.00
N ASP A 103 0.21 -11.90 14.26
CA ASP A 103 0.68 -13.23 14.69
C ASP A 103 0.06 -14.36 13.86
N PHE A 104 -1.23 -14.25 13.56
CA PHE A 104 -1.93 -15.21 12.72
C PHE A 104 -1.37 -15.22 11.28
N VAL A 105 -1.09 -14.04 10.71
CA VAL A 105 -0.54 -13.91 9.35
C VAL A 105 0.91 -14.37 9.32
N ALA A 106 1.70 -14.05 10.34
CA ALA A 106 3.10 -14.48 10.45
C ALA A 106 3.22 -16.01 10.48
N GLU A 107 2.35 -16.69 11.22
CA GLU A 107 2.28 -18.17 11.23
C GLU A 107 1.90 -18.73 9.84
N GLU A 108 0.92 -18.11 9.15
CA GLU A 108 0.48 -18.55 7.81
C GLU A 108 1.57 -18.43 6.74
N VAL A 109 2.50 -17.50 6.90
CA VAL A 109 3.58 -17.24 5.92
C VAL A 109 4.95 -17.75 6.36
N ALA A 110 5.04 -18.44 7.49
CA ALA A 110 6.31 -18.89 8.09
C ALA A 110 7.19 -19.71 7.12
N ASP A 111 6.58 -20.52 6.27
CA ASP A 111 7.27 -21.37 5.29
C ASP A 111 7.49 -20.68 3.93
N LYS A 112 7.08 -19.41 3.79
CA LYS A 112 7.27 -18.63 2.56
C LYS A 112 8.51 -17.74 2.65
N ASP A 113 9.02 -17.33 1.50
CA ASP A 113 9.94 -16.22 1.44
C ASP A 113 9.21 -14.93 1.85
N HIS A 114 9.61 -14.32 2.96
CA HIS A 114 8.91 -13.17 3.53
C HIS A 114 9.85 -12.10 4.07
N ASP A 115 9.34 -10.88 4.10
CA ASP A 115 9.87 -9.75 4.86
C ASP A 115 8.79 -9.20 5.79
N PHE A 116 9.10 -9.11 7.06
CA PHE A 116 8.31 -8.30 7.98
C PHE A 116 8.89 -6.91 8.09
N TYR A 117 8.03 -5.89 8.17
CA TYR A 117 8.42 -4.51 8.43
C TYR A 117 7.50 -3.87 9.47
N GLY A 118 7.96 -2.80 10.09
CA GLY A 118 7.22 -2.08 11.11
C GLY A 118 7.70 -2.42 12.52
N LYS A 119 6.81 -2.37 13.50
CA LYS A 119 7.14 -2.55 14.90
C LYS A 119 7.72 -3.95 15.16
N ASP A 120 8.79 -3.99 15.97
CA ASP A 120 9.42 -5.23 16.45
C ASP A 120 9.92 -6.15 15.32
N SER A 121 10.23 -5.60 14.14
CA SER A 121 10.82 -6.32 13.01
C SER A 121 12.23 -5.84 12.68
N GLU A 122 12.91 -6.57 11.77
CA GLU A 122 14.22 -6.18 11.25
C GLU A 122 14.16 -4.88 10.42
N ASN A 123 13.08 -4.73 9.64
CA ASN A 123 12.87 -3.60 8.74
C ASN A 123 11.98 -2.55 9.43
N THR A 124 12.58 -1.59 10.12
CA THR A 124 11.85 -0.59 10.91
C THR A 124 12.02 0.81 10.34
N VAL A 125 11.04 1.65 10.60
CA VAL A 125 11.07 3.08 10.33
C VAL A 125 11.24 3.84 11.63
N LYS A 126 12.20 4.75 11.69
CA LYS A 126 12.22 5.81 12.69
C LYS A 126 11.42 6.98 12.14
N HIS A 127 10.18 7.06 12.56
CA HIS A 127 9.24 8.08 12.11
C HIS A 127 9.69 9.50 12.44
N SER A 128 9.26 10.45 11.62
CA SER A 128 9.38 11.88 11.87
C SER A 128 8.10 12.60 11.42
N SER A 129 7.83 13.74 12.03
CA SER A 129 6.69 14.60 11.63
C SER A 129 6.93 15.39 10.34
N GLY A 130 8.11 15.25 9.73
CA GLY A 130 8.50 16.00 8.54
C GLY A 130 8.43 15.20 7.25
N PHE A 131 9.16 15.71 6.26
CA PHE A 131 9.28 15.15 4.91
C PHE A 131 10.50 14.25 4.75
N SER A 132 10.94 13.59 5.82
CA SER A 132 12.02 12.63 5.80
C SER A 132 11.85 11.60 6.90
N PHE A 133 12.45 10.43 6.74
CA PHE A 133 12.50 9.39 7.75
C PHE A 133 13.80 8.60 7.65
N LYS A 134 14.09 7.82 8.67
CA LYS A 134 15.24 6.91 8.67
C LYS A 134 14.77 5.46 8.73
N ALA A 135 15.23 4.67 7.79
CA ALA A 135 14.96 3.24 7.74
C ALA A 135 16.12 2.42 8.33
N LYS A 136 15.80 1.24 8.86
CA LYS A 136 16.73 0.18 9.24
C LYS A 136 16.41 -1.10 8.48
N GLY A 137 17.28 -2.10 8.60
CA GLY A 137 17.16 -3.38 7.93
C GLY A 137 17.61 -3.32 6.47
N LYS A 138 16.90 -4.00 5.59
CA LYS A 138 17.25 -4.12 4.15
C LYS A 138 17.29 -2.77 3.41
N LEU A 139 16.53 -1.79 3.89
CA LEU A 139 16.49 -0.43 3.33
C LEU A 139 17.22 0.59 4.22
N ALA A 140 18.23 0.17 4.98
CA ALA A 140 18.90 1.06 5.92
C ALA A 140 19.39 2.36 5.25
N GLY A 141 19.04 3.51 5.84
CA GLY A 141 19.44 4.84 5.36
C GLY A 141 18.42 5.93 5.64
N ASP A 142 18.75 7.13 5.14
CA ASP A 142 17.89 8.29 5.22
C ASP A 142 17.09 8.44 3.92
N TYR A 143 15.82 8.84 4.04
CA TYR A 143 14.86 8.98 2.94
C TYR A 143 14.14 10.32 3.04
N ASP A 144 13.98 10.98 1.90
CA ASP A 144 13.05 12.08 1.74
C ASP A 144 11.71 11.54 1.25
N ILE A 145 10.60 12.15 1.66
CA ILE A 145 9.23 11.77 1.30
C ILE A 145 8.36 13.02 1.15
N GLN A 146 7.45 13.02 0.19
CA GLN A 146 6.50 14.15 0.02
C GLN A 146 5.22 13.99 0.84
N LEU A 147 4.87 12.75 1.20
CA LEU A 147 3.66 12.43 1.95
C LEU A 147 3.96 12.39 3.45
N ILE A 148 3.42 13.34 4.21
CA ILE A 148 3.60 13.37 5.67
C ILE A 148 2.78 12.29 6.38
N GLY A 149 3.19 11.96 7.59
CA GLY A 149 2.54 10.99 8.48
C GLY A 149 3.25 9.64 8.53
N ASP A 150 3.26 9.08 9.73
CA ASP A 150 3.94 7.83 10.04
C ASP A 150 3.49 6.68 9.12
N PHE A 151 2.19 6.58 8.86
CA PHE A 151 1.64 5.56 7.98
C PHE A 151 2.13 5.67 6.53
N ASN A 152 2.45 6.87 6.04
CA ASN A 152 3.03 7.04 4.71
C ASN A 152 4.51 6.64 4.69
N GLN A 153 5.23 6.85 5.78
CA GLN A 153 6.61 6.36 5.93
C GLN A 153 6.65 4.83 6.01
N ASP A 154 5.68 4.21 6.68
CA ASP A 154 5.50 2.75 6.68
C ASP A 154 5.11 2.21 5.29
N ASN A 155 4.22 2.90 4.57
CA ASN A 155 3.88 2.55 3.19
C ASN A 155 5.10 2.66 2.26
N ALA A 156 5.95 3.67 2.45
CA ALA A 156 7.19 3.83 1.69
C ALA A 156 8.18 2.68 1.98
N MET A 157 8.27 2.21 3.25
CA MET A 157 9.05 1.02 3.61
C MET A 157 8.53 -0.22 2.86
N ALA A 158 7.23 -0.47 2.87
CA ALA A 158 6.62 -1.60 2.18
C ALA A 158 6.89 -1.56 0.66
N ALA A 159 6.71 -0.39 0.04
CA ALA A 159 6.97 -0.19 -1.39
C ALA A 159 8.46 -0.39 -1.72
N GLY A 160 9.35 0.14 -0.89
CA GLY A 160 10.79 -0.01 -1.05
C GLY A 160 11.25 -1.48 -0.97
N LEU A 161 10.71 -2.25 -0.01
CA LEU A 161 11.00 -3.68 0.11
C LEU A 161 10.50 -4.46 -1.12
N ALA A 162 9.32 -4.12 -1.64
CA ALA A 162 8.80 -4.73 -2.86
C ALA A 162 9.71 -4.43 -4.06
N CYS A 163 10.12 -3.18 -4.24
CA CYS A 163 11.04 -2.79 -5.30
C CYS A 163 12.41 -3.49 -5.17
N LEU A 164 12.95 -3.59 -3.95
CA LEU A 164 14.21 -4.27 -3.68
C LEU A 164 14.14 -5.75 -4.08
N ARG A 165 13.03 -6.45 -3.77
CA ARG A 165 12.80 -7.85 -4.18
C ARG A 165 12.71 -8.01 -5.70
N LEU A 166 12.24 -6.99 -6.39
CA LEU A 166 12.18 -6.95 -7.86
C LEU A 166 13.49 -6.45 -8.52
N GLY A 167 14.56 -6.27 -7.75
CA GLY A 167 15.90 -5.96 -8.24
C GLY A 167 16.21 -4.47 -8.39
N ALA A 168 15.37 -3.58 -7.87
CA ALA A 168 15.69 -2.15 -7.85
C ALA A 168 16.86 -1.85 -6.91
N SER A 169 17.71 -0.90 -7.28
CA SER A 169 18.80 -0.44 -6.43
C SER A 169 18.27 0.44 -5.26
N LEU A 170 19.01 0.51 -4.16
CA LEU A 170 18.67 1.40 -3.05
C LEU A 170 18.61 2.88 -3.48
N GLU A 171 19.41 3.27 -4.43
CA GLU A 171 19.44 4.63 -4.99
C GLU A 171 18.13 4.92 -5.75
N ASP A 172 17.70 4.00 -6.60
CA ASP A 172 16.45 4.15 -7.36
C ASP A 172 15.23 4.15 -6.43
N ILE A 173 15.24 3.30 -5.39
CA ILE A 173 14.19 3.25 -4.36
C ILE A 173 14.11 4.61 -3.63
N LYS A 174 15.25 5.16 -3.18
CA LYS A 174 15.28 6.48 -2.52
C LYS A 174 14.74 7.58 -3.43
N LYS A 175 15.17 7.60 -4.67
CA LYS A 175 14.71 8.56 -5.67
C LYS A 175 13.21 8.42 -5.95
N GLY A 176 12.73 7.19 -6.08
CA GLY A 176 11.30 6.91 -6.28
C GLY A 176 10.45 7.40 -5.12
N ILE A 177 10.83 7.10 -3.88
CA ILE A 177 10.13 7.55 -2.66
C ILE A 177 10.10 9.08 -2.59
N ALA A 178 11.24 9.74 -2.82
CA ALA A 178 11.35 11.20 -2.76
C ALA A 178 10.50 11.93 -3.81
N GLN A 179 10.20 11.28 -4.93
CA GLN A 179 9.41 11.86 -6.03
C GLN A 179 7.91 11.48 -5.97
N THR A 180 7.54 10.55 -5.08
CA THR A 180 6.17 10.05 -5.02
C THR A 180 5.23 11.07 -4.39
N SER A 181 4.20 11.44 -5.13
CA SER A 181 3.03 12.16 -4.62
C SER A 181 1.76 11.45 -5.09
N VAL A 182 0.72 11.48 -4.26
CA VAL A 182 -0.55 10.83 -4.58
C VAL A 182 -1.66 11.85 -4.38
N PRO A 183 -2.35 12.30 -5.44
CA PRO A 183 -3.44 13.26 -5.33
C PRO A 183 -4.52 12.76 -4.35
N GLY A 184 -4.99 13.64 -3.47
CA GLY A 184 -5.96 13.29 -2.44
C GLY A 184 -5.45 12.38 -1.30
N ARG A 185 -4.13 12.27 -1.13
CA ARG A 185 -3.50 11.56 0.00
C ARG A 185 -2.56 12.52 0.72
N MET A 186 -2.97 13.02 1.89
CA MET A 186 -2.22 14.01 2.67
C MET A 186 -1.71 15.20 1.83
N GLU A 187 -2.46 15.58 0.80
CA GLU A 187 -2.13 16.71 -0.05
C GLU A 187 -2.33 18.01 0.72
N ILE A 188 -1.31 18.87 0.75
CA ILE A 188 -1.34 20.12 1.52
C ILE A 188 -1.43 21.31 0.55
N LEU A 189 -2.53 22.02 0.63
CA LEU A 189 -2.74 23.27 -0.09
C LEU A 189 -2.60 24.45 0.88
N THR A 190 -1.79 25.45 0.52
CA THR A 190 -1.63 26.66 1.32
C THR A 190 -2.43 27.80 0.70
N GLN A 191 -3.35 28.37 1.47
CA GLN A 191 -4.14 29.52 1.05
C GLN A 191 -3.34 30.85 1.19
N ALA A 192 -3.81 31.89 0.53
CA ALA A 192 -3.16 33.20 0.54
C ALA A 192 -3.02 33.83 1.96
N ASN A 193 -3.92 33.46 2.89
CA ASN A 193 -3.89 33.88 4.29
C ASN A 193 -2.97 33.01 5.17
N GLY A 194 -2.24 32.05 4.58
CA GLY A 194 -1.37 31.12 5.28
C GLY A 194 -2.07 29.88 5.87
N ALA A 195 -3.39 29.77 5.78
CA ALA A 195 -4.12 28.59 6.22
C ALA A 195 -3.77 27.39 5.34
N LYS A 196 -3.67 26.21 5.95
CA LYS A 196 -3.41 24.97 5.25
C LYS A 196 -4.69 24.15 5.14
N VAL A 197 -4.92 23.60 3.98
CA VAL A 197 -6.00 22.65 3.68
C VAL A 197 -5.35 21.31 3.42
N PHE A 198 -5.76 20.30 4.16
CA PHE A 198 -5.33 18.91 3.97
C PHE A 198 -6.42 18.18 3.19
N VAL A 199 -6.03 17.55 2.09
CA VAL A 199 -6.92 16.73 1.29
C VAL A 199 -6.50 15.28 1.42
N ASP A 200 -7.38 14.45 1.96
CA ASP A 200 -7.14 13.03 2.15
C ASP A 200 -8.38 12.19 1.86
N TYR A 201 -8.17 10.92 1.59
CA TYR A 201 -9.25 9.97 1.28
C TYR A 201 -9.75 9.23 2.53
N ALA A 202 -9.35 9.63 3.73
CA ALA A 202 -9.81 9.04 4.98
C ALA A 202 -11.36 9.09 5.06
N HIS A 203 -11.99 7.93 5.29
CA HIS A 203 -13.45 7.78 5.26
C HIS A 203 -14.01 6.81 6.30
N ASN A 204 -13.15 6.25 7.17
CA ASN A 204 -13.52 5.44 8.31
C ASN A 204 -12.85 5.95 9.59
N GLY A 205 -13.30 5.47 10.77
CA GLY A 205 -12.82 5.95 12.07
C GLY A 205 -11.30 5.91 12.19
N ASP A 206 -10.69 4.75 11.94
CA ASP A 206 -9.24 4.56 12.08
C ASP A 206 -8.43 5.48 11.17
N SER A 207 -8.88 5.69 9.92
CA SER A 207 -8.19 6.56 8.97
C SER A 207 -8.35 8.04 9.33
N LEU A 208 -9.52 8.45 9.84
CA LEU A 208 -9.77 9.82 10.31
C LEU A 208 -8.95 10.14 11.55
N ASP A 209 -8.86 9.23 12.51
CA ASP A 209 -8.04 9.41 13.71
C ASP A 209 -6.56 9.60 13.36
N LYS A 210 -6.02 8.79 12.46
CA LYS A 210 -4.64 8.93 11.97
C LYS A 210 -4.43 10.26 11.24
N LEU A 211 -5.36 10.67 10.39
CA LEU A 211 -5.32 11.95 9.70
C LEU A 211 -5.29 13.11 10.70
N LEU A 212 -6.21 13.12 11.67
CA LEU A 212 -6.30 14.18 12.68
C LEU A 212 -5.05 14.24 13.55
N GLN A 213 -4.47 13.11 13.91
CA GLN A 213 -3.19 13.07 14.63
C GLN A 213 -2.08 13.76 13.84
N VAL A 214 -1.90 13.40 12.55
CA VAL A 214 -0.89 14.02 11.69
C VAL A 214 -1.12 15.54 11.55
N VAL A 215 -2.37 15.97 11.35
CA VAL A 215 -2.72 17.39 11.23
C VAL A 215 -2.40 18.12 12.54
N THR A 216 -2.73 17.53 13.68
CA THR A 216 -2.45 18.11 15.01
C THR A 216 -0.95 18.24 15.26
N ASP A 217 -0.17 17.22 14.91
CA ASP A 217 1.28 17.22 15.08
C ASP A 217 1.98 18.22 14.14
N HIS A 218 1.40 18.46 12.96
CA HIS A 218 1.97 19.34 11.94
C HIS A 218 1.57 20.81 12.11
N GLN A 219 0.47 21.11 12.77
CA GLN A 219 -0.06 22.48 12.95
C GLN A 219 -0.09 22.91 14.40
N LYS A 220 0.38 24.14 14.66
CA LYS A 220 0.35 24.79 15.99
C LYS A 220 -0.85 25.71 16.21
N GLY A 221 -1.82 25.71 15.29
CA GLY A 221 -2.99 26.58 15.29
C GLY A 221 -4.30 25.84 15.58
N LYS A 222 -5.42 26.56 15.40
CA LYS A 222 -6.76 25.94 15.40
C LYS A 222 -6.92 25.03 14.19
N ILE A 223 -7.43 23.84 14.43
CA ILE A 223 -7.88 22.88 13.44
C ILE A 223 -9.38 23.03 13.27
#